data_f57ab63597ddda9a1407984b1b6ef91c
#
_entry.id   f57ab63597ddda9a1407984b1b6ef91c
#
_cell.length_a   1.000
_cell.length_b   1.000
_cell.length_c   1.000
_cell.angle_alpha   90.00
_cell.angle_beta   90.00
_cell.angle_gamma   90.00
#
_symmetry.space_group_name_H-M   'P 1'
#
loop_
_entity.id
_entity.type
_entity.pdbx_description
1 polymer ?
#
loop_
_entity_poly.entity_id
_entity_poly.type
_entity_poly.pdbx_seq_one_letter_code
_entity_poly.pdbx_strand_id
1 'polypeptide(L)'
;MEYLSTRNDKISLKFEHIFIKGLSEDGGLFLPKKIEKFSEKEFSNLKALSYVDLATEIIYKFIGDFCSKEKLHEIVKKSYSSFSEKEVVKIRKVEDLQI
;
A
#
# COMPACT_ATOMS: atom_id res chain seq x y z
N MET A 1 1.31 -3.82 12.06
CA MET A 1 0.37 -2.75 11.70
C MET A 1 -1.05 -3.14 12.10
N GLU A 2 -1.68 -2.33 12.90
CA GLU A 2 -3.07 -2.54 13.30
C GLU A 2 -3.99 -1.57 12.58
N TYR A 3 -5.21 -2.02 12.34
CA TYR A 3 -6.24 -1.27 11.65
C TYR A 3 -7.47 -1.17 12.52
N LEU A 4 -8.09 0.00 12.50
CA LEU A 4 -9.28 0.29 13.28
C LEU A 4 -10.49 0.46 12.36
N SER A 5 -11.68 0.13 12.87
CA SER A 5 -12.93 0.46 12.19
C SER A 5 -13.23 1.95 12.31
N THR A 6 -13.71 2.56 11.22
CA THR A 6 -14.12 3.97 11.23
C THR A 6 -15.32 4.24 12.15
N ARG A 7 -16.08 3.20 12.50
CA ARG A 7 -17.27 3.32 13.37
C ARG A 7 -17.04 2.91 14.83
N ASN A 8 -15.96 2.16 15.07
CA ASN A 8 -15.65 1.69 16.42
C ASN A 8 -14.14 1.49 16.56
N ASP A 9 -13.50 2.40 17.28
CA ASP A 9 -12.06 2.37 17.51
C ASP A 9 -11.59 1.25 18.43
N LYS A 10 -12.51 0.51 19.04
CA LYS A 10 -12.19 -0.66 19.85
C LYS A 10 -11.98 -1.91 18.98
N ILE A 11 -12.45 -1.90 17.72
CA ILE A 11 -12.18 -2.97 16.76
C ILE A 11 -10.80 -2.73 16.18
N SER A 12 -9.85 -3.59 16.54
CA SER A 12 -8.45 -3.50 16.09
C SER A 12 -8.02 -4.85 15.55
N LEU A 13 -7.66 -4.89 14.27
CA LEU A 13 -7.27 -6.12 13.58
C LEU A 13 -5.99 -5.91 12.79
N LYS A 14 -5.26 -7.00 12.57
CA LYS A 14 -4.09 -7.00 11.70
C LYS A 14 -4.48 -7.04 10.23
N PHE A 15 -3.56 -6.67 9.37
CA PHE A 15 -3.79 -6.62 7.91
C PHE A 15 -4.37 -7.93 7.36
N GLU A 16 -3.87 -9.09 7.75
CA GLU A 16 -4.34 -10.36 7.21
C GLU A 16 -5.84 -10.58 7.43
N HIS A 17 -6.36 -10.10 8.56
CA HIS A 17 -7.77 -10.23 8.88
C HIS A 17 -8.64 -9.25 8.09
N ILE A 18 -8.20 -8.00 7.98
CA ILE A 18 -8.96 -6.98 7.26
C ILE A 18 -8.98 -7.23 5.77
N PHE A 19 -7.90 -7.79 5.22
CA PHE A 19 -7.80 -8.12 3.80
C PHE A 19 -8.88 -9.13 3.39
N ILE A 20 -9.10 -10.12 4.24
CA ILE A 20 -10.11 -11.14 3.98
C ILE A 20 -11.53 -10.62 4.23
N LYS A 21 -11.71 -9.84 5.30
CA LYS A 21 -13.03 -9.29 5.65
C LYS A 21 -13.52 -8.23 4.66
N GLY A 22 -12.64 -7.35 4.21
CA GLY A 22 -13.00 -6.19 3.40
C GLY A 22 -13.60 -5.06 4.23
N LEU A 23 -14.79 -5.25 4.79
CA LEU A 23 -15.48 -4.28 5.65
C LEU A 23 -15.53 -4.76 7.09
N SER A 24 -15.60 -3.81 8.03
CA SER A 24 -15.80 -4.12 9.44
C SER A 24 -17.22 -4.65 9.70
N GLU A 25 -17.36 -5.46 10.75
CA GLU A 25 -18.64 -6.04 11.15
C GLU A 25 -19.70 -4.97 11.45
N ASP A 26 -19.27 -3.79 11.90
CA ASP A 26 -20.16 -2.67 12.18
C ASP A 26 -20.50 -1.82 10.95
N GLY A 27 -20.07 -2.27 9.74
CA GLY A 27 -20.29 -1.56 8.49
C GLY A 27 -19.28 -0.45 8.23
N GLY A 28 -18.31 -0.25 9.12
CA GLY A 28 -17.25 0.73 8.94
C GLY A 28 -16.16 0.25 7.98
N LEU A 29 -15.29 1.17 7.62
CA LEU A 29 -14.07 0.89 6.85
C LEU A 29 -12.92 0.65 7.81
N PHE A 30 -11.87 -0.02 7.34
CA PHE A 30 -10.65 -0.18 8.11
C PHE A 30 -9.64 0.88 7.72
N LEU A 31 -9.10 1.57 8.73
CA LEU A 31 -8.03 2.55 8.55
C LEU A 31 -6.85 2.16 9.45
N PRO A 32 -5.61 2.41 9.01
CA PRO A 32 -4.46 2.13 9.86
C PRO A 32 -4.54 2.97 11.14
N LYS A 33 -4.25 2.35 12.27
CA LYS A 33 -4.23 3.02 13.57
C LYS A 33 -3.19 4.14 13.59
N LYS A 34 -2.07 3.92 12.91
CA LYS A 34 -0.98 4.88 12.81
C LYS A 34 -0.28 4.70 11.46
N ILE A 35 0.01 5.80 10.80
CA ILE A 35 0.82 5.79 9.59
C ILE A 35 2.25 6.16 9.99
N GLU A 36 3.17 5.21 9.82
CA GLU A 36 4.58 5.41 10.11
C GLU A 36 5.20 6.40 9.14
N LYS A 37 5.95 7.34 9.66
CA LYS A 37 6.69 8.29 8.83
C LYS A 37 8.03 7.68 8.44
N PHE A 38 8.47 8.01 7.22
CA PHE A 38 9.84 7.72 6.82
C PHE A 38 10.77 8.76 7.45
N SER A 39 11.95 8.33 7.88
CA SER A 39 13.02 9.25 8.28
C SER A 39 13.55 9.97 7.02
N GLU A 40 14.29 11.07 7.21
CA GLU A 40 14.89 11.78 6.08
C GLU A 40 15.84 10.88 5.28
N LYS A 41 16.59 10.02 5.96
CA LYS A 41 17.49 9.06 5.32
C LYS A 41 16.69 8.02 4.50
N GLU A 42 15.65 7.45 5.07
CA GLU A 42 14.78 6.51 4.36
C GLU A 42 14.14 7.17 3.14
N PHE A 43 13.63 8.38 3.31
CA PHE A 43 13.00 9.13 2.22
C PHE A 43 13.97 9.40 1.08
N SER A 44 15.22 9.78 1.41
CA SER A 44 16.26 10.00 0.40
C SER A 44 16.58 8.72 -0.37
N ASN A 45 16.62 7.58 0.32
CA ASN A 45 16.86 6.29 -0.32
C ASN A 45 15.72 5.91 -1.26
N LEU A 46 14.48 6.27 -0.95
CA LEU A 46 13.32 5.96 -1.79
C LEU A 46 13.39 6.64 -3.17
N LYS A 47 14.00 7.79 -3.25
CA LYS A 47 14.08 8.58 -4.50
C LYS A 47 14.82 7.84 -5.63
N ALA A 48 15.75 6.96 -5.28
CA ALA A 48 16.57 6.24 -6.25
C ALA A 48 15.96 4.90 -6.67
N LEU A 49 14.83 4.51 -6.09
CA LEU A 49 14.24 3.20 -6.35
C LEU A 49 13.38 3.19 -7.61
N SER A 50 13.32 2.02 -8.26
CA SER A 50 12.34 1.77 -9.32
C SER A 50 10.92 1.82 -8.74
N TYR A 51 9.91 1.90 -9.60
CA TYR A 51 8.52 1.92 -9.15
C TYR A 51 8.16 0.67 -8.33
N VAL A 52 8.59 -0.50 -8.80
CA VAL A 52 8.34 -1.78 -8.10
C VAL A 52 8.98 -1.78 -6.72
N ASP A 53 10.24 -1.35 -6.62
CA ASP A 53 10.95 -1.32 -5.35
C ASP A 53 10.34 -0.28 -4.41
N LEU A 54 9.98 0.89 -4.93
CA LEU A 54 9.32 1.94 -4.15
C LEU A 54 7.97 1.45 -3.62
N ALA A 55 7.15 0.85 -4.46
CA ALA A 55 5.86 0.31 -4.06
C ALA A 55 6.02 -0.75 -2.97
N THR A 56 7.01 -1.62 -3.09
CA THR A 56 7.31 -2.65 -2.10
C THR A 56 7.63 -2.02 -0.73
N GLU A 57 8.49 -1.01 -0.70
CA GLU A 57 8.87 -0.34 0.55
C GLU A 57 7.68 0.33 1.22
N ILE A 58 6.84 1.00 0.44
CA ILE A 58 5.66 1.70 0.98
C ILE A 58 4.61 0.70 1.46
N ILE A 59 4.26 -0.27 0.64
CA ILE A 59 3.22 -1.26 0.99
C ILE A 59 3.63 -2.08 2.21
N TYR A 60 4.92 -2.42 2.32
CA TYR A 60 5.42 -3.21 3.44
C TYR A 60 5.10 -2.56 4.79
N LYS A 61 5.11 -1.25 4.87
CA LYS A 61 4.76 -0.53 6.11
C LYS A 61 3.30 -0.72 6.51
N PHE A 62 2.42 -1.06 5.57
CA PHE A 62 0.99 -1.20 5.82
C PHE A 62 0.55 -2.64 6.09
N ILE A 63 1.33 -3.63 5.69
CA ILE A 63 0.94 -5.04 5.85
C ILE A 63 1.51 -5.69 7.12
N GLY A 64 2.51 -5.06 7.77
CA GLY A 64 3.15 -5.59 8.97
C GLY A 64 3.87 -6.91 8.69
N ASP A 65 3.55 -7.93 9.46
CA ASP A 65 4.17 -9.25 9.36
C ASP A 65 3.38 -10.25 8.49
N PHE A 66 2.51 -9.73 7.62
CA PHE A 66 1.68 -10.58 6.74
C PHE A 66 2.53 -11.51 5.86
N CYS A 67 3.60 -11.00 5.28
CA CYS A 67 4.58 -11.79 4.53
C CYS A 67 5.94 -11.09 4.58
N SER A 68 6.99 -11.79 4.12
CA SER A 68 8.32 -11.19 4.06
C SER A 68 8.36 -10.09 2.99
N LYS A 69 9.33 -9.18 3.11
CA LYS A 69 9.55 -8.13 2.11
C LYS A 69 9.89 -8.73 0.74
N GLU A 70 10.68 -9.79 0.71
CA GLU A 70 11.06 -10.48 -0.51
C GLU A 70 9.85 -11.07 -1.22
N LYS A 71 8.95 -11.69 -0.48
CA LYS A 71 7.69 -12.23 -1.02
C LYS A 71 6.80 -11.13 -1.54
N LEU A 72 6.68 -10.04 -0.81
CA LEU A 72 5.92 -8.87 -1.24
C LEU A 72 6.49 -8.30 -2.54
N HIS A 73 7.82 -8.19 -2.64
CA HIS A 73 8.48 -7.71 -3.85
C HIS A 73 8.12 -8.56 -5.07
N GLU A 74 8.10 -9.87 -4.94
CA GLU A 74 7.69 -10.78 -6.02
C GLU A 74 6.25 -10.54 -6.44
N ILE A 75 5.35 -10.38 -5.47
CA ILE A 75 3.93 -10.11 -5.75
C ILE A 75 3.76 -8.78 -6.47
N VAL A 76 4.40 -7.74 -6.01
CA VAL A 76 4.33 -6.39 -6.60
C VAL A 76 4.89 -6.41 -8.02
N LYS A 77 6.05 -7.00 -8.22
CA LYS A 77 6.69 -7.12 -9.53
C LYS A 77 5.78 -7.83 -10.51
N LYS A 78 5.22 -8.96 -10.11
CA LYS A 78 4.33 -9.76 -10.93
C LYS A 78 3.04 -9.01 -11.26
N SER A 79 2.50 -8.28 -10.29
CA SER A 79 1.28 -7.49 -10.48
C SER A 79 1.45 -6.40 -11.53
N TYR A 80 2.55 -5.66 -11.47
CA TYR A 80 2.80 -4.58 -12.42
C TYR A 80 3.30 -5.06 -13.77
N SER A 81 3.82 -6.28 -13.88
CA SER A 81 4.27 -6.83 -15.16
C SER A 81 3.12 -7.03 -16.15
N SER A 82 1.89 -7.09 -15.68
CA SER A 82 0.70 -7.25 -16.52
C SER A 82 0.16 -5.93 -17.09
N PHE A 83 0.74 -4.80 -16.71
CA PHE A 83 0.31 -3.50 -17.22
C PHE A 83 0.69 -3.35 -18.70
N SER A 84 -0.21 -2.78 -19.48
CA SER A 84 -0.04 -2.60 -20.94
C SER A 84 1.00 -1.54 -21.31
N GLU A 85 1.33 -0.63 -20.40
CA GLU A 85 2.29 0.44 -20.61
C GLU A 85 3.62 0.11 -19.94
N LYS A 86 4.73 0.54 -20.54
CA LYS A 86 6.06 0.43 -19.92
C LYS A 86 6.15 1.19 -18.62
N GLU A 87 5.52 2.37 -18.59
CA GLU A 87 5.41 3.17 -17.39
C GLU A 87 4.19 2.74 -16.60
N VAL A 88 4.37 2.41 -15.32
CA VAL A 88 3.27 2.01 -14.45
C VAL A 88 2.27 3.15 -14.29
N VAL A 89 2.77 4.37 -14.19
CA VAL A 89 1.94 5.58 -14.12
C VAL A 89 2.19 6.41 -15.38
N LYS A 90 1.14 6.68 -16.12
CA LYS A 90 1.21 7.47 -17.34
C LYS A 90 0.22 8.63 -17.27
N ILE A 91 0.69 9.80 -17.65
CA ILE A 91 -0.17 10.99 -17.72
C ILE A 91 -0.79 11.04 -19.11
N ARG A 92 -2.12 11.11 -19.14
CA ARG A 92 -2.87 11.32 -20.39
C ARG A 92 -3.45 12.73 -20.39
N LYS A 93 -3.41 13.36 -21.56
CA LYS A 93 -4.02 14.65 -21.76
C LYS A 93 -5.35 14.45 -22.49
N VAL A 94 -6.44 14.91 -21.87
CA VAL A 94 -7.77 14.88 -22.46
C VAL A 94 -8.20 16.34 -22.62
N GLU A 95 -8.22 16.81 -23.86
CA GLU A 95 -8.36 18.23 -24.18
C GLU A 95 -7.30 19.04 -23.44
N ASP A 96 -7.68 19.95 -22.56
CA ASP A 96 -6.74 20.75 -21.77
C ASP A 96 -6.55 20.21 -20.33
N LEU A 97 -7.09 19.01 -20.05
CA LEU A 97 -7.01 18.38 -18.73
C LEU A 97 -5.98 17.25 -18.75
N GLN A 98 -5.23 17.13 -17.66
CA GLN A 98 -4.32 16.00 -17.44
C GLN A 98 -4.93 15.05 -16.43
N ILE A 99 -4.92 13.78 -16.79
CA ILE A 99 -5.45 12.72 -15.96
C ILE A 99 -4.36 11.68 -15.71
#